data_44cf33d4665058fde6cfaa0f666eb0de
#
_entry.id   44cf33d4665058fde6cfaa0f666eb0de
#
_cell.length_a   1.000
_cell.length_b   1.000
_cell.length_c   1.000
_cell.angle_alpha   90.00
_cell.angle_beta   90.00
_cell.angle_gamma   90.00
#
_symmetry.space_group_name_H-M   'P 1'
#
loop_
_entity.id
_entity.type
_entity.pdbx_description
1 polymer ?
#
loop_
_entity_poly.entity_id
_entity_poly.type
_entity_poly.pdbx_seq_one_letter_code
_entity_poly.pdbx_strand_id
1 'polypeptide(L)' 'MPDFSSKVNCISILRLMAENPYITKDKMGAITGLHASTIMRNIKFMRNKYFRRVGSDKNGFWEIIE' A
#
# COMPACT_ATOMS: atom_id res chain seq x y z
N MET A 1 -13.31 10.98 13.49
CA MET A 1 -12.54 12.05 12.87
C MET A 1 -12.15 11.65 11.47
N PRO A 2 -12.52 12.45 10.48
CA PRO A 2 -12.12 12.12 9.12
C PRO A 2 -10.62 12.17 9.05
N ASP A 3 -10.10 11.08 8.70
CA ASP A 3 -8.70 10.91 8.76
C ASP A 3 -8.08 11.43 7.48
N PHE A 4 -7.87 12.72 7.45
CA PHE A 4 -7.24 13.38 6.33
C PHE A 4 -5.88 12.77 6.06
N SER A 5 -5.17 12.42 7.15
CA SER A 5 -3.87 11.79 7.06
C SER A 5 -3.95 10.42 6.42
N SER A 6 -4.98 9.63 6.77
CA SER A 6 -5.17 8.31 6.18
C SER A 6 -5.37 8.38 4.68
N LYS A 7 -6.12 9.36 4.21
CA LYS A 7 -6.35 9.52 2.78
C LYS A 7 -5.06 9.82 2.04
N VAL A 8 -4.24 10.72 2.58
CA VAL A 8 -2.94 11.05 2.00
C VAL A 8 -2.03 9.83 2.01
N ASN A 9 -2.03 9.09 3.12
CA ASN A 9 -1.21 7.88 3.23
C ASN A 9 -1.62 6.82 2.21
N CYS A 10 -2.92 6.64 2.01
CA CYS A 10 -3.42 5.70 1.01
C CYS A 10 -2.95 6.07 -0.39
N ILE A 11 -3.03 7.35 -0.74
CA ILE A 11 -2.59 7.83 -2.05
C ILE A 11 -1.10 7.58 -2.23
N SER A 12 -0.30 7.86 -1.22
CA SER A 12 1.14 7.63 -1.27
C SER A 12 1.48 6.17 -1.47
N ILE A 13 0.81 5.28 -0.75
CA ILE A 13 1.03 3.84 -0.86
C ILE A 13 0.64 3.34 -2.23
N LEU A 14 -0.51 3.76 -2.76
CA LEU A 14 -0.95 3.37 -4.10
C LEU A 14 0.03 3.82 -5.16
N ARG A 15 0.56 5.01 -5.00
CA ARG A 15 1.54 5.56 -5.93
C ARG A 15 2.81 4.70 -5.96
N LEU A 16 3.28 4.30 -4.78
CA LEU A 16 4.45 3.44 -4.69
C LEU A 16 4.20 2.10 -5.35
N MET A 17 3.02 1.53 -5.16
CA MET A 17 2.65 0.28 -5.81
C MET A 17 2.59 0.41 -7.33
N ALA A 18 2.09 1.54 -7.81
CA ALA A 18 2.02 1.78 -9.25
C ALA A 18 3.40 1.93 -9.87
N GLU A 19 4.31 2.59 -9.17
CA GLU A 19 5.67 2.79 -9.65
C GLU A 19 6.50 1.51 -9.57
N ASN A 20 6.26 0.70 -8.55
CA ASN A 20 6.99 -0.56 -8.36
C ASN A 20 6.03 -1.62 -7.82
N PRO A 21 5.41 -2.43 -8.68
CA PRO A 21 4.47 -3.46 -8.25
C PRO A 21 5.06 -4.49 -7.30
N TYR A 22 6.38 -4.61 -7.27
CA TYR A 22 7.06 -5.57 -6.40
C TYR A 22 7.54 -4.96 -5.08
N ILE A 23 7.14 -3.71 -4.80
CA ILE A 23 7.58 -3.04 -3.58
C ILE A 23 7.08 -3.79 -2.34
N THR A 24 7.95 -3.88 -1.32
CA THR A 24 7.61 -4.53 -0.06
C THR A 24 7.02 -3.53 0.93
N LYS A 25 6.33 -4.05 1.93
CA LYS A 25 5.79 -3.20 3.00
C LYS A 25 6.90 -2.48 3.74
N ASP A 26 8.02 -3.16 3.96
CA ASP A 26 9.19 -2.56 4.62
C ASP A 26 9.72 -1.38 3.80
N LYS A 27 9.77 -1.55 2.49
CA LYS A 27 10.24 -0.49 1.60
C LYS A 27 9.27 0.69 1.61
N MET A 28 7.98 0.41 1.63
CA MET A 28 6.96 1.45 1.74
C MET A 28 7.16 2.26 3.01
N GLY A 29 7.40 1.58 4.12
CA GLY A 29 7.65 2.25 5.40
C GLY A 29 8.90 3.11 5.36
N ALA A 30 9.97 2.61 4.73
CA ALA A 30 11.22 3.35 4.61
C ALA A 30 11.04 4.63 3.78
N ILE A 31 10.27 4.57 2.71
CA ILE A 31 10.04 5.71 1.83
C ILE A 31 9.10 6.73 2.44
N THR A 32 8.00 6.26 3.05
CA THR A 32 6.96 7.15 3.58
C THR A 32 7.22 7.61 4.99
N GLY A 33 8.08 6.89 5.73
CA GLY A 33 8.30 7.18 7.14
C GLY A 33 7.19 6.68 8.05
N LEU A 34 6.25 5.91 7.53
CA LEU A 34 5.14 5.38 8.30
C LEU A 34 5.52 4.09 9.01
N HIS A 35 4.87 3.85 10.15
CA HIS A 35 5.05 2.59 10.87
C HIS A 35 4.44 1.43 10.08
N ALA A 36 4.98 0.24 10.28
CA ALA A 36 4.48 -0.97 9.63
C ALA A 36 2.99 -1.18 9.91
N SER A 37 2.55 -0.91 11.13
CA SER A 37 1.13 -1.06 11.49
C SER A 37 0.24 -0.12 10.69
N THR A 38 0.71 1.11 10.46
CA THR A 38 -0.02 2.09 9.66
C THR A 38 -0.10 1.63 8.20
N ILE A 39 1.02 1.15 7.67
CA ILE A 39 1.07 0.61 6.30
C ILE A 39 0.07 -0.54 6.16
N MET A 40 0.10 -1.49 7.09
CA MET A 40 -0.80 -2.64 7.05
C MET A 40 -2.26 -2.24 7.11
N ARG A 41 -2.57 -1.27 7.97
CA ARG A 41 -3.95 -0.77 8.12
C ARG A 41 -4.45 -0.15 6.82
N ASN A 42 -3.63 0.67 6.19
CA ASN A 42 -3.99 1.29 4.91
C ASN A 42 -4.15 0.24 3.82
N ILE A 43 -3.26 -0.72 3.76
CA ILE A 43 -3.34 -1.81 2.80
C ILE A 43 -4.63 -2.59 2.96
N LYS A 44 -4.99 -2.93 4.20
CA LYS A 44 -6.24 -3.64 4.49
C LYS A 44 -7.45 -2.84 4.04
N PHE A 45 -7.43 -1.54 4.29
CA PHE A 45 -8.53 -0.66 3.92
C PHE A 45 -8.73 -0.59 2.41
N MET A 46 -7.64 -0.54 1.65
CA MET A 46 -7.69 -0.40 0.21
C MET A 46 -7.80 -1.73 -0.55
N ARG A 47 -7.55 -2.82 0.14
CA ARG A 47 -7.53 -4.14 -0.50
C ARG A 47 -8.85 -4.45 -1.21
N ASN A 48 -8.73 -4.91 -2.44
CA ASN A 48 -9.85 -5.25 -3.31
C ASN A 48 -10.70 -4.05 -3.73
N LYS A 49 -10.31 -2.85 -3.33
CA LYS A 49 -10.97 -1.62 -3.77
C LYS A 49 -10.13 -0.88 -4.80
N TYR A 50 -8.86 -0.67 -4.47
CA TYR A 50 -7.95 0.09 -5.31
C TYR A 50 -6.79 -0.74 -5.82
N PHE A 51 -6.52 -1.85 -5.18
CA PHE A 51 -5.49 -2.78 -5.61
C PHE A 51 -5.82 -4.17 -5.10
N ARG A 52 -5.10 -5.15 -5.64
CA ARG A 52 -5.17 -6.52 -5.14
C ARG A 52 -3.79 -7.14 -5.16
N ARG A 53 -3.59 -8.10 -4.29
CA ARG A 53 -2.34 -8.84 -4.23
C ARG A 53 -2.42 -10.04 -5.16
N VAL A 54 -1.46 -10.17 -6.06
CA VAL A 54 -1.38 -11.30 -6.98
C VAL A 54 -0.16 -12.13 -6.64
N GLY A 55 -0.33 -13.41 -6.44
CA GLY A 55 0.76 -14.32 -6.14
C GLY A 55 1.03 -14.44 -4.65
N SER A 56 2.16 -15.08 -4.32
CA SER A 56 2.55 -15.30 -2.94
C SER A 56 3.25 -14.08 -2.35
N ASP A 57 3.48 -14.11 -1.03
CA ASP A 57 4.16 -13.02 -0.34
C ASP A 57 5.57 -12.79 -0.88
N LYS A 58 6.22 -13.84 -1.35
CA LYS A 58 7.60 -13.74 -1.83
C LYS A 58 7.69 -13.35 -3.30
N ASN A 59 6.82 -13.92 -4.13
CA ASN A 59 6.87 -13.74 -5.58
C ASN A 59 5.67 -12.98 -6.14
N GLY A 60 4.83 -12.45 -5.27
CA GLY A 60 3.66 -11.73 -5.70
C GLY A 60 3.93 -10.27 -6.00
N PHE A 61 2.93 -9.60 -6.51
CA PHE A 61 3.02 -8.17 -6.80
C PHE A 61 1.68 -7.51 -6.52
N TRP A 62 1.71 -6.18 -6.48
CA TRP A 62 0.51 -5.38 -6.25
C TRP A 62 -0.07 -4.97 -7.61
N GLU A 63 -1.31 -5.31 -7.84
CA GLU A 63 -2.01 -4.93 -9.07
C GLU A 63 -3.00 -3.82 -8.75
N ILE A 64 -2.85 -2.68 -9.42
CA ILE A 64 -3.75 -1.55 -9.22
C ILE A 64 -5.04 -1.81 -9.98
N ILE A 65 -6.15 -1.64 -9.27
CA ILE A 65 -7.49 -1.80 -9.84
C ILE A 65 -8.00 -0.40 -10.16
N GLU A 66 -8.39 -0.19 -11.39
CA GLU A 66 -8.97 1.09 -11.79
C GLU A 66 -10.45 0.97 -12.05
#